data_de6593cdbe3143660867846bac04b2a5
#
_entry.id   de6593cdbe3143660867846bac04b2a5
#
_cell.length_a   1.000
_cell.length_b   1.000
_cell.length_c   1.000
_cell.angle_alpha   90.00
_cell.angle_beta   90.00
_cell.angle_gamma   90.00
#
_symmetry.space_group_name_H-M   'P 1'
#
loop_
_entity.id
_entity.type
_entity.pdbx_description
1 polymer ?
#
loop_
_entity_poly.entity_id
_entity_poly.type
_entity_poly.pdbx_seq_one_letter_code
_entity_poly.pdbx_strand_id
1 'polypeptide(L)'
;MHPRRRAPAIVAAMVAAAGFGASSAVALPTKTDDPQPGGVLPRAIPAAGTFYPTSVARLLGTNDAGYAVEPGAGATVAVAGRAGLPRSGISAVVVNVTAVAGPSDAGLSFGPVGTPAAPPLLFAPAGTTRSALLTVPLGSGDSIAVTTTASAAVAADVVGFYAADDTVLGSHGVSGGYQPVDVARVFDSDTAQPLAAGGRQVLAVDLGTAATPHTTALLVRATVKGAQAPGTLTVGSGVAAAPSVPFVAAAPASNLAVVAASADADGRLDVALTNTSTGTAAVAVDLVGFYDDGALGPNLRFRPLPQTRVVDPSSGLGTGALQPGRRTTLTPSESVVGESTFGLVGVATTTPAGGPAAVSVDSADATPAADVEVPAGATSVPVQTEVSAARGMALLSRAGSAPTGVTVDVTGSFEAYPPVTNPAARGWVAPVSGWQVSATAR
;
A
#
# COMPACT_ATOMS: atom_id res chain seq x y z
N MET A 1 -39.78 11.15 39.90
CA MET A 1 -39.93 10.80 38.49
C MET A 1 -38.79 11.46 37.72
N HIS A 2 -37.73 10.71 37.40
CA HIS A 2 -36.60 11.19 36.61
C HIS A 2 -36.72 10.60 35.21
N PRO A 3 -36.62 11.36 34.15
CA PRO A 3 -36.63 10.83 32.78
C PRO A 3 -35.29 10.18 32.49
N ARG A 4 -35.30 8.89 32.18
CA ARG A 4 -34.16 8.14 31.66
C ARG A 4 -33.83 8.68 30.24
N ARG A 5 -32.66 9.30 30.10
CA ARG A 5 -32.11 9.64 28.80
C ARG A 5 -31.72 8.34 28.08
N ARG A 6 -32.38 8.07 26.95
CA ARG A 6 -31.99 7.02 26.03
C ARG A 6 -30.72 7.50 25.29
N ALA A 7 -29.65 6.73 25.37
CA ALA A 7 -28.48 6.91 24.52
C ALA A 7 -28.87 6.64 23.06
N PRO A 8 -28.38 7.42 22.12
CA PRO A 8 -28.58 7.10 20.71
C PRO A 8 -27.82 5.82 20.36
N ALA A 9 -28.49 4.86 19.76
CA ALA A 9 -27.87 3.69 19.17
C ALA A 9 -26.97 4.17 18.01
N ILE A 10 -25.67 3.95 18.12
CA ILE A 10 -24.73 4.13 17.02
C ILE A 10 -25.08 3.03 16.01
N VAL A 11 -25.70 3.42 14.91
CA VAL A 11 -25.87 2.53 13.75
C VAL A 11 -24.49 2.39 13.12
N ALA A 12 -23.77 1.35 13.49
CA ALA A 12 -22.59 0.92 12.76
C ALA A 12 -23.07 0.40 11.40
N ALA A 13 -22.95 1.21 10.37
CA ALA A 13 -23.04 0.75 8.99
C ALA A 13 -21.77 -0.07 8.69
N MET A 14 -21.66 -1.25 9.26
CA MET A 14 -20.72 -2.25 8.77
C MET A 14 -21.32 -2.85 7.53
N VAL A 15 -20.60 -2.71 6.43
CA VAL A 15 -20.87 -3.44 5.21
C VAL A 15 -20.83 -4.93 5.54
N ALA A 16 -21.97 -5.61 5.40
CA ALA A 16 -22.03 -7.04 5.50
C ALA A 16 -21.13 -7.63 4.41
N ALA A 17 -19.96 -8.12 4.79
CA ALA A 17 -19.18 -8.98 3.93
C ALA A 17 -20.00 -10.26 3.77
N ALA A 18 -20.46 -10.53 2.56
CA ALA A 18 -21.14 -11.78 2.21
C ALA A 18 -20.30 -12.94 2.69
N GLY A 19 -20.95 -13.89 3.40
CA GLY A 19 -20.31 -15.03 4.02
C GLY A 19 -19.45 -15.80 3.02
N PHE A 20 -18.17 -15.85 3.29
CA PHE A 20 -17.24 -16.70 2.58
C PHE A 20 -17.28 -18.07 3.22
N GLY A 21 -17.87 -19.01 2.48
CA GLY A 21 -17.72 -20.42 2.77
C GLY A 21 -16.23 -20.79 2.79
N ALA A 22 -15.88 -21.76 3.64
CA ALA A 22 -14.54 -22.27 3.80
C ALA A 22 -13.94 -22.59 2.41
N SER A 23 -13.01 -21.77 1.96
CA SER A 23 -12.27 -21.98 0.72
C SER A 23 -11.27 -23.11 0.97
N SER A 24 -11.45 -24.22 0.26
CA SER A 24 -10.43 -25.22 0.11
C SER A 24 -9.16 -24.55 -0.42
N ALA A 25 -8.05 -24.74 0.26
CA ALA A 25 -6.75 -24.30 -0.19
C ALA A 25 -6.50 -24.86 -1.60
N VAL A 26 -6.49 -23.99 -2.60
CA VAL A 26 -5.99 -24.36 -3.92
C VAL A 26 -4.49 -24.44 -3.79
N ALA A 27 -3.95 -25.65 -3.82
CA ALA A 27 -2.53 -25.86 -3.90
C ALA A 27 -2.03 -25.25 -5.21
N LEU A 28 -1.11 -24.30 -5.11
CA LEU A 28 -0.35 -23.79 -6.25
C LEU A 28 0.38 -24.98 -6.90
N PRO A 29 0.46 -25.05 -8.23
CA PRO A 29 1.16 -26.12 -8.89
C PRO A 29 2.63 -26.12 -8.45
N THR A 30 3.05 -27.18 -7.78
CA THR A 30 4.46 -27.47 -7.55
C THR A 30 5.09 -27.83 -8.88
N LYS A 31 5.93 -26.96 -9.41
CA LYS A 31 6.78 -27.27 -10.55
C LYS A 31 7.74 -28.38 -10.11
N THR A 32 7.52 -29.59 -10.59
CA THR A 32 8.48 -30.68 -10.45
C THR A 32 9.65 -30.38 -11.39
N ASP A 33 10.74 -29.92 -10.83
CA ASP A 33 12.00 -29.82 -11.57
C ASP A 33 12.57 -31.22 -11.81
N ASP A 34 12.55 -31.61 -13.08
CA ASP A 34 13.28 -32.78 -13.54
C ASP A 34 14.80 -32.48 -13.43
N PRO A 35 15.63 -33.30 -12.78
CA PRO A 35 17.04 -32.99 -12.60
C PRO A 35 17.77 -33.11 -13.95
N GLN A 36 18.12 -31.97 -14.51
CA GLN A 36 19.06 -31.89 -15.64
C GLN A 36 20.47 -32.27 -15.16
N PRO A 37 21.16 -33.23 -15.79
CA PRO A 37 22.50 -33.60 -15.37
C PRO A 37 23.51 -32.52 -15.76
N GLY A 38 24.18 -31.91 -14.77
CA GLY A 38 25.38 -31.11 -14.93
C GLY A 38 25.23 -29.60 -14.91
N GLY A 39 24.04 -29.05 -14.60
CA GLY A 39 23.87 -27.61 -14.37
C GLY A 39 24.45 -27.18 -13.01
N VAL A 40 25.29 -26.16 -13.00
CA VAL A 40 25.64 -25.43 -11.77
C VAL A 40 24.30 -24.98 -11.16
N LEU A 41 23.98 -25.47 -9.95
CA LEU A 41 22.79 -25.03 -9.24
C LEU A 41 22.80 -23.49 -9.18
N PRO A 42 21.74 -22.81 -9.58
CA PRO A 42 21.67 -21.36 -9.43
C PRO A 42 21.97 -21.05 -7.97
N ARG A 43 22.94 -20.17 -7.73
CA ARG A 43 23.24 -19.70 -6.38
C ARG A 43 21.93 -19.17 -5.80
N ALA A 44 21.46 -19.75 -4.71
CA ALA A 44 20.25 -19.32 -4.05
C ALA A 44 20.30 -17.79 -3.85
N ILE A 45 19.34 -17.08 -4.39
CA ILE A 45 19.25 -15.62 -4.21
C ILE A 45 18.85 -15.42 -2.75
N PRO A 46 19.61 -14.65 -1.95
CA PRO A 46 19.23 -14.38 -0.56
C PRO A 46 17.81 -13.82 -0.50
N ALA A 47 17.00 -14.34 0.43
CA ALA A 47 15.61 -13.92 0.57
C ALA A 47 15.45 -12.54 1.25
N ALA A 48 16.49 -12.07 1.95
CA ALA A 48 16.42 -10.79 2.67
C ALA A 48 15.90 -9.64 1.78
N GLY A 49 14.86 -8.97 2.25
CA GLY A 49 14.21 -7.85 1.56
C GLY A 49 13.32 -8.24 0.37
N THR A 50 13.13 -9.55 0.07
CA THR A 50 12.15 -9.97 -0.93
C THR A 50 10.74 -9.91 -0.40
N PHE A 51 9.79 -9.67 -1.28
CA PHE A 51 8.37 -9.65 -0.97
C PHE A 51 7.72 -11.00 -1.24
N TYR A 52 6.92 -11.45 -0.31
CA TYR A 52 6.07 -12.64 -0.42
C TYR A 52 4.60 -12.20 -0.37
N PRO A 53 3.86 -12.25 -1.48
CA PRO A 53 2.42 -12.05 -1.45
C PRO A 53 1.75 -13.19 -0.70
N THR A 54 0.70 -12.88 0.07
CA THR A 54 -0.09 -13.87 0.79
C THR A 54 -1.56 -13.80 0.38
N SER A 55 -2.31 -14.85 0.65
CA SER A 55 -3.76 -14.74 0.66
C SER A 55 -4.17 -13.72 1.73
N VAL A 56 -5.14 -12.87 1.40
CA VAL A 56 -5.65 -11.87 2.35
C VAL A 56 -6.20 -12.57 3.59
N ALA A 57 -5.66 -12.22 4.75
CA ALA A 57 -6.06 -12.83 6.02
C ALA A 57 -6.08 -11.80 7.14
N ARG A 58 -7.09 -11.87 8.01
CA ARG A 58 -7.27 -10.96 9.14
C ARG A 58 -6.22 -11.20 10.22
N LEU A 59 -5.41 -10.18 10.51
CA LEU A 59 -4.41 -10.17 11.57
C LEU A 59 -4.95 -9.54 12.86
N LEU A 60 -5.70 -8.44 12.74
CA LEU A 60 -6.29 -7.70 13.86
C LEU A 60 -7.77 -7.40 13.58
N GLY A 61 -8.61 -7.50 14.60
CA GLY A 61 -10.05 -7.37 14.49
C GLY A 61 -10.74 -8.70 14.18
N THR A 62 -12.07 -8.68 14.11
CA THR A 62 -12.88 -9.84 13.67
C THR A 62 -13.41 -9.60 12.26
N ASN A 63 -14.01 -10.63 11.63
CA ASN A 63 -14.61 -10.47 10.31
C ASN A 63 -15.74 -9.45 10.28
N ASP A 64 -16.46 -9.31 11.41
CA ASP A 64 -17.67 -8.47 11.53
C ASP A 64 -17.44 -7.17 12.33
N ALA A 65 -16.33 -7.08 13.08
CA ALA A 65 -16.03 -5.92 13.90
C ALA A 65 -14.50 -5.66 13.96
N GLY A 66 -14.13 -4.37 13.97
CA GLY A 66 -12.78 -3.95 14.28
C GLY A 66 -12.40 -4.27 15.74
N TYR A 67 -11.11 -4.32 16.01
CA TYR A 67 -10.59 -4.34 17.38
C TYR A 67 -10.65 -2.92 17.93
N ALA A 68 -11.30 -2.74 19.11
CA ALA A 68 -11.36 -1.44 19.76
C ALA A 68 -9.99 -1.07 20.32
N VAL A 69 -9.44 0.06 19.86
CA VAL A 69 -8.21 0.66 20.39
C VAL A 69 -8.57 1.96 21.08
N GLU A 70 -8.16 2.07 22.34
CA GLU A 70 -8.42 3.25 23.17
C GLU A 70 -7.15 4.09 23.35
N PRO A 71 -7.27 5.42 23.49
CA PRO A 71 -6.12 6.28 23.73
C PRO A 71 -5.34 5.83 24.98
N GLY A 72 -4.03 5.71 24.86
CA GLY A 72 -3.14 5.32 25.94
C GLY A 72 -3.11 3.83 26.29
N ALA A 73 -4.05 3.02 25.78
CA ALA A 73 -4.06 1.57 26.03
C ALA A 73 -3.16 0.81 25.05
N GLY A 74 -3.19 1.19 23.75
CA GLY A 74 -2.45 0.50 22.70
C GLY A 74 -2.85 -0.97 22.53
N ALA A 75 -2.35 -1.59 21.49
CA ALA A 75 -2.45 -3.03 21.28
C ALA A 75 -1.13 -3.58 20.76
N THR A 76 -0.71 -4.73 21.28
CA THR A 76 0.39 -5.51 20.71
C THR A 76 -0.21 -6.64 19.90
N VAL A 77 0.21 -6.73 18.63
CA VAL A 77 -0.28 -7.72 17.68
C VAL A 77 0.86 -8.62 17.27
N ALA A 78 0.80 -9.89 17.67
CA ALA A 78 1.73 -10.89 17.19
C ALA A 78 1.50 -11.12 15.69
N VAL A 79 2.57 -11.14 14.92
CA VAL A 79 2.55 -11.28 13.45
C VAL A 79 3.02 -12.67 13.04
N ALA A 80 4.20 -13.10 13.51
CA ALA A 80 4.77 -14.38 13.14
C ALA A 80 3.88 -15.56 13.51
N GLY A 81 3.69 -16.47 12.58
CA GLY A 81 2.85 -17.66 12.72
C GLY A 81 1.35 -17.41 12.69
N ARG A 82 0.90 -16.18 12.39
CA ARG A 82 -0.53 -15.83 12.29
C ARG A 82 -0.90 -15.46 10.85
N ALA A 83 -2.20 -15.54 10.54
CA ALA A 83 -2.74 -15.14 9.24
C ALA A 83 -2.01 -15.79 8.05
N GLY A 84 -1.52 -17.02 8.20
CA GLY A 84 -0.74 -17.73 7.16
C GLY A 84 0.72 -17.29 7.03
N LEU A 85 1.20 -16.41 7.90
CA LEU A 85 2.58 -15.94 7.90
C LEU A 85 3.57 -16.95 8.50
N PRO A 86 4.85 -16.93 8.11
CA PRO A 86 5.90 -17.77 8.71
C PRO A 86 6.08 -17.47 10.20
N ARG A 87 6.66 -18.43 10.92
CA ARG A 87 6.92 -18.30 12.36
C ARG A 87 8.16 -17.49 12.69
N SER A 88 8.99 -17.19 11.70
CA SER A 88 10.23 -16.40 11.82
C SER A 88 10.66 -15.90 10.44
N GLY A 89 11.69 -15.06 10.38
CA GLY A 89 12.28 -14.59 9.13
C GLY A 89 11.49 -13.48 8.45
N ILE A 90 10.63 -12.75 9.18
CA ILE A 90 9.88 -11.60 8.69
C ILE A 90 10.57 -10.32 9.16
N SER A 91 10.88 -9.41 8.23
CA SER A 91 11.40 -8.07 8.56
C SER A 91 10.30 -7.02 8.69
N ALA A 92 9.27 -7.13 7.86
CA ALA A 92 8.09 -6.25 7.89
C ALA A 92 6.86 -6.97 7.34
N VAL A 93 5.69 -6.59 7.83
CA VAL A 93 4.41 -7.05 7.32
C VAL A 93 3.76 -5.94 6.49
N VAL A 94 3.12 -6.31 5.38
CA VAL A 94 2.31 -5.41 4.57
C VAL A 94 0.84 -5.68 4.88
N VAL A 95 0.18 -4.67 5.42
CA VAL A 95 -1.20 -4.78 5.91
C VAL A 95 -2.08 -3.67 5.33
N ASN A 96 -3.27 -4.04 4.89
CA ASN A 96 -4.31 -3.06 4.65
C ASN A 96 -5.04 -2.80 5.96
N VAL A 97 -4.84 -1.63 6.52
CA VAL A 97 -5.48 -1.21 7.77
C VAL A 97 -6.75 -0.44 7.45
N THR A 98 -7.83 -0.80 8.11
CA THR A 98 -9.09 -0.05 8.08
C THR A 98 -9.43 0.42 9.49
N ALA A 99 -9.66 1.70 9.66
CA ALA A 99 -10.04 2.33 10.91
C ALA A 99 -11.41 2.99 10.80
N VAL A 100 -12.25 2.78 11.80
CA VAL A 100 -13.50 3.49 12.00
C VAL A 100 -13.33 4.37 13.23
N ALA A 101 -13.29 5.69 13.02
CA ALA A 101 -13.16 6.64 14.12
C ALA A 101 -14.46 6.74 14.92
N GLY A 102 -14.32 6.91 16.23
CA GLY A 102 -15.41 7.24 17.13
C GLY A 102 -15.93 8.67 16.93
N PRO A 103 -16.43 9.32 17.99
CA PRO A 103 -16.98 10.67 17.90
C PRO A 103 -15.92 11.79 17.72
N SER A 104 -14.64 11.45 17.75
CA SER A 104 -13.52 12.36 17.58
C SER A 104 -12.59 11.86 16.47
N ASP A 105 -11.83 12.78 15.86
CA ASP A 105 -10.79 12.45 14.91
C ASP A 105 -9.76 11.52 15.55
N ALA A 106 -9.43 10.43 14.87
CA ALA A 106 -8.47 9.45 15.34
C ALA A 106 -7.23 9.40 14.43
N GLY A 107 -6.07 9.56 15.06
CA GLY A 107 -4.77 9.29 14.45
C GLY A 107 -4.23 7.96 14.96
N LEU A 108 -3.95 7.03 14.05
CA LEU A 108 -3.45 5.71 14.40
C LEU A 108 -1.99 5.56 14.02
N SER A 109 -1.18 5.08 14.95
CA SER A 109 0.23 4.76 14.76
C SER A 109 0.43 3.26 14.74
N PHE A 110 1.30 2.81 13.85
CA PHE A 110 1.71 1.42 13.69
C PHE A 110 3.23 1.37 13.67
N GLY A 111 3.82 0.50 14.46
CA GLY A 111 5.28 0.39 14.48
C GLY A 111 5.76 -0.87 15.18
N PRO A 112 7.08 -1.10 15.20
CA PRO A 112 7.66 -2.25 15.87
C PRO A 112 7.47 -2.16 17.39
N VAL A 113 7.14 -3.30 18.03
CA VAL A 113 7.06 -3.38 19.50
C VAL A 113 8.43 -3.08 20.11
N GLY A 114 8.45 -2.28 21.17
CA GLY A 114 9.66 -1.89 21.87
C GLY A 114 10.29 -0.58 21.38
N THR A 115 9.71 0.07 20.38
CA THR A 115 10.11 1.41 19.95
C THR A 115 9.19 2.49 20.55
N PRO A 116 9.67 3.74 20.71
CA PRO A 116 8.80 4.84 21.10
C PRO A 116 7.61 5.01 20.15
N ALA A 117 6.49 5.50 20.68
CA ALA A 117 5.33 5.80 19.84
C ALA A 117 5.70 6.79 18.74
N ALA A 118 5.43 6.41 17.52
CA ALA A 118 5.67 7.21 16.34
C ALA A 118 4.44 8.08 15.99
N PRO A 119 4.59 9.13 15.16
CA PRO A 119 3.47 9.89 14.64
C PRO A 119 2.43 8.99 13.95
N PRO A 120 1.14 9.40 13.93
CA PRO A 120 0.11 8.64 13.24
C PRO A 120 0.41 8.44 11.74
N LEU A 121 0.18 7.22 11.26
CA LEU A 121 0.26 6.85 9.84
C LEU A 121 -1.13 6.82 9.16
N LEU A 122 -2.20 6.71 9.93
CA LEU A 122 -3.57 6.72 9.40
C LEU A 122 -4.42 7.70 10.18
N PHE A 123 -5.03 8.64 9.48
CA PHE A 123 -6.00 9.59 10.04
C PHE A 123 -7.41 9.25 9.58
N ALA A 124 -8.33 9.12 10.54
CA ALA A 124 -9.75 8.93 10.30
C ALA A 124 -10.53 10.07 10.99
N PRO A 125 -11.17 10.97 10.25
CA PRO A 125 -12.06 11.97 10.80
C PRO A 125 -13.22 11.34 11.59
N ALA A 126 -13.75 12.07 12.55
CA ALA A 126 -14.84 11.64 13.43
C ALA A 126 -15.99 10.96 12.66
N GLY A 127 -16.38 9.78 13.11
CA GLY A 127 -17.47 9.01 12.51
C GLY A 127 -17.21 8.48 11.08
N THR A 128 -15.97 8.56 10.59
CA THR A 128 -15.65 8.08 9.25
C THR A 128 -14.82 6.80 9.26
N THR A 129 -14.85 6.10 8.12
CA THR A 129 -13.98 4.95 7.85
C THR A 129 -12.87 5.38 6.90
N ARG A 130 -11.63 5.00 7.21
CA ARG A 130 -10.46 5.20 6.35
C ARG A 130 -9.62 3.94 6.29
N SER A 131 -8.94 3.73 5.15
CA SER A 131 -7.98 2.65 5.01
C SER A 131 -6.65 3.17 4.47
N ALA A 132 -5.57 2.48 4.85
CA ALA A 132 -4.25 2.68 4.29
C ALA A 132 -3.51 1.34 4.17
N LEU A 133 -2.80 1.15 3.06
CA LEU A 133 -1.82 0.08 2.93
C LEU A 133 -0.54 0.52 3.68
N LEU A 134 -0.18 -0.20 4.72
CA LEU A 134 0.99 0.10 5.54
C LEU A 134 2.02 -1.02 5.44
N THR A 135 3.29 -0.64 5.30
CA THR A 135 4.42 -1.53 5.51
C THR A 135 4.97 -1.26 6.90
N VAL A 136 4.80 -2.23 7.80
CA VAL A 136 5.13 -2.08 9.22
C VAL A 136 6.29 -3.01 9.58
N PRO A 137 7.47 -2.47 9.93
CA PRO A 137 8.57 -3.26 10.46
C PRO A 137 8.18 -4.00 11.74
N LEU A 138 8.72 -5.20 11.94
CA LEU A 138 8.48 -5.96 13.16
C LEU A 138 9.44 -5.55 14.27
N GLY A 139 8.95 -5.60 15.50
CA GLY A 139 9.73 -5.37 16.71
C GLY A 139 9.91 -6.63 17.54
N SER A 140 10.17 -6.45 18.83
CA SER A 140 10.41 -7.55 19.76
C SER A 140 9.28 -8.57 19.74
N GLY A 141 9.64 -9.85 19.68
CA GLY A 141 8.70 -10.97 19.61
C GLY A 141 7.92 -11.04 18.28
N ASP A 142 8.52 -10.58 17.18
CA ASP A 142 7.91 -10.58 15.84
C ASP A 142 6.50 -9.97 15.84
N SER A 143 6.38 -8.81 16.47
CA SER A 143 5.11 -8.16 16.76
C SER A 143 5.11 -6.69 16.36
N ILE A 144 3.91 -6.16 16.13
CA ILE A 144 3.67 -4.72 15.91
C ILE A 144 2.85 -4.12 17.03
N ALA A 145 3.09 -2.85 17.32
CA ALA A 145 2.30 -2.05 18.24
C ALA A 145 1.32 -1.18 17.45
N VAL A 146 0.10 -1.06 17.97
CA VAL A 146 -0.94 -0.17 17.44
C VAL A 146 -1.37 0.76 18.55
N THR A 147 -1.33 2.07 18.30
CA THR A 147 -1.80 3.10 19.24
C THR A 147 -2.72 4.09 18.54
N THR A 148 -3.54 4.81 19.29
CA THR A 148 -4.46 5.80 18.76
C THR A 148 -4.52 7.06 19.60
N THR A 149 -4.85 8.20 18.97
CA THR A 149 -5.07 9.47 19.67
C THR A 149 -6.51 9.61 20.19
N ALA A 150 -7.46 8.87 19.62
CA ALA A 150 -8.87 8.82 20.04
C ALA A 150 -9.41 7.40 19.80
N SER A 151 -10.52 7.03 20.47
CA SER A 151 -11.14 5.71 20.33
C SER A 151 -11.45 5.39 18.86
N ALA A 152 -10.99 4.24 18.40
CA ALA A 152 -11.24 3.75 17.05
C ALA A 152 -11.40 2.23 17.02
N ALA A 153 -12.22 1.74 16.10
CA ALA A 153 -12.27 0.32 15.76
C ALA A 153 -11.31 0.06 14.58
N VAL A 154 -10.39 -0.90 14.73
CA VAL A 154 -9.30 -1.15 13.80
C VAL A 154 -9.34 -2.57 13.29
N ALA A 155 -9.24 -2.72 11.98
CA ALA A 155 -9.02 -4.01 11.32
C ALA A 155 -7.74 -3.94 10.51
N ALA A 156 -6.94 -5.01 10.52
CA ALA A 156 -5.74 -5.12 9.70
C ALA A 156 -5.75 -6.46 8.95
N ASP A 157 -5.68 -6.39 7.64
CA ASP A 157 -5.63 -7.54 6.75
C ASP A 157 -4.24 -7.65 6.13
N VAL A 158 -3.58 -8.78 6.35
CA VAL A 158 -2.27 -9.06 5.74
C VAL A 158 -2.46 -9.30 4.25
N VAL A 159 -1.60 -8.71 3.44
CA VAL A 159 -1.53 -8.93 1.99
C VAL A 159 -0.15 -9.45 1.54
N GLY A 160 0.84 -9.43 2.43
CA GLY A 160 2.17 -9.95 2.20
C GLY A 160 3.15 -9.58 3.31
N PHE A 161 4.39 -10.01 3.13
CA PHE A 161 5.49 -9.68 4.05
C PHE A 161 6.83 -9.58 3.32
N TYR A 162 7.78 -8.91 3.94
CA TYR A 162 9.17 -8.90 3.50
C TYR A 162 10.01 -9.83 4.36
N ALA A 163 10.86 -10.63 3.71
CA ALA A 163 11.77 -11.54 4.40
C ALA A 163 12.90 -10.79 5.12
N ALA A 164 13.27 -11.27 6.31
CA ALA A 164 14.46 -10.82 7.02
C ALA A 164 15.71 -11.58 6.56
N ASP A 165 15.55 -12.86 6.26
CA ASP A 165 16.64 -13.80 5.95
C ASP A 165 16.11 -15.00 5.15
N ASP A 166 16.97 -16.00 4.95
CA ASP A 166 16.69 -17.18 4.15
C ASP A 166 15.82 -18.25 4.87
N THR A 167 15.38 -18.03 6.10
CA THR A 167 14.56 -19.02 6.85
C THR A 167 13.18 -19.22 6.24
N VAL A 168 12.70 -18.28 5.40
CA VAL A 168 11.41 -18.35 4.71
C VAL A 168 11.49 -19.10 3.37
N LEU A 169 12.68 -19.41 2.86
CA LEU A 169 12.85 -20.07 1.58
C LEU A 169 12.17 -21.44 1.54
N GLY A 170 11.45 -21.70 0.44
CA GLY A 170 10.80 -22.99 0.19
C GLY A 170 9.51 -23.25 0.99
N SER A 171 9.10 -22.35 1.88
CA SER A 171 7.91 -22.54 2.73
C SER A 171 6.72 -21.68 2.37
N HIS A 172 6.90 -20.59 1.60
CA HIS A 172 5.86 -19.58 1.36
C HIS A 172 5.75 -19.13 -0.11
N GLY A 173 6.03 -20.02 -1.04
CA GLY A 173 5.89 -19.73 -2.48
C GLY A 173 7.12 -19.01 -3.05
N VAL A 174 6.90 -18.31 -4.16
CA VAL A 174 7.95 -17.60 -4.90
C VAL A 174 7.95 -16.13 -4.49
N SER A 175 9.13 -15.56 -4.32
CA SER A 175 9.33 -14.17 -3.96
C SER A 175 10.41 -13.51 -4.79
N GLY A 176 10.37 -12.20 -4.87
CA GLY A 176 11.39 -11.42 -5.52
C GLY A 176 11.46 -9.98 -5.04
N GLY A 177 12.15 -9.17 -5.81
CA GLY A 177 12.30 -7.76 -5.52
C GLY A 177 11.16 -6.91 -6.09
N TYR A 178 11.17 -5.67 -5.71
CA TYR A 178 10.30 -4.65 -6.27
C TYR A 178 10.87 -4.15 -7.60
N GLN A 179 10.00 -4.06 -8.58
CA GLN A 179 10.25 -3.48 -9.89
C GLN A 179 9.37 -2.23 -10.02
N PRO A 180 9.94 -1.03 -9.97
CA PRO A 180 9.18 0.18 -10.20
C PRO A 180 8.76 0.27 -11.66
N VAL A 181 7.67 0.97 -11.93
CA VAL A 181 7.23 1.34 -13.28
C VAL A 181 6.97 2.83 -13.33
N ASP A 182 7.13 3.44 -14.49
CA ASP A 182 6.54 4.75 -14.71
C ASP A 182 5.04 4.63 -14.46
N VAL A 183 4.52 5.37 -13.49
CA VAL A 183 3.13 5.21 -13.04
C VAL A 183 2.19 5.31 -14.23
N ALA A 184 1.48 4.23 -14.51
CA ALA A 184 0.63 4.10 -15.69
C ALA A 184 -0.84 3.97 -15.30
N ARG A 185 -1.71 4.83 -15.88
CA ARG A 185 -3.16 4.70 -15.74
C ARG A 185 -3.62 3.45 -16.48
N VAL A 186 -4.07 2.43 -15.75
CA VAL A 186 -4.58 1.15 -16.30
C VAL A 186 -6.10 1.11 -16.39
N PHE A 187 -6.79 1.97 -15.67
CA PHE A 187 -8.24 2.15 -15.76
C PHE A 187 -8.65 3.57 -15.38
N ASP A 188 -9.61 4.13 -16.14
CA ASP A 188 -10.24 5.39 -15.82
C ASP A 188 -11.72 5.38 -16.25
N SER A 189 -12.62 5.53 -15.30
CA SER A 189 -14.05 5.55 -15.57
C SER A 189 -14.53 6.82 -16.30
N ASP A 190 -13.68 7.85 -16.46
CA ASP A 190 -14.03 9.01 -17.31
C ASP A 190 -13.97 8.66 -18.79
N THR A 191 -13.14 7.67 -19.15
CA THR A 191 -13.03 7.12 -20.52
C THR A 191 -13.78 5.80 -20.69
N ALA A 192 -14.21 5.19 -19.58
CA ALA A 192 -15.01 3.99 -19.52
C ALA A 192 -16.36 4.28 -18.85
N GLN A 193 -17.02 3.26 -18.29
CA GLN A 193 -18.23 3.44 -17.50
C GLN A 193 -17.88 3.45 -16.01
N PRO A 194 -18.50 4.31 -15.18
CA PRO A 194 -18.44 4.20 -13.73
C PRO A 194 -18.88 2.81 -13.26
N LEU A 195 -18.27 2.31 -12.19
CA LEU A 195 -18.69 1.06 -11.60
C LEU A 195 -20.10 1.18 -11.05
N ALA A 196 -20.99 0.31 -11.52
CA ALA A 196 -22.38 0.26 -11.05
C ALA A 196 -22.46 -0.07 -9.54
N ALA A 197 -23.60 0.16 -8.94
CA ALA A 197 -23.92 -0.30 -7.59
C ALA A 197 -23.74 -1.84 -7.48
N GLY A 198 -22.92 -2.31 -6.55
CA GLY A 198 -22.55 -3.72 -6.44
C GLY A 198 -21.75 -4.28 -7.63
N GLY A 199 -21.36 -3.42 -8.58
CA GLY A 199 -20.72 -3.82 -9.83
C GLY A 199 -19.27 -4.27 -9.65
N ARG A 200 -18.85 -5.18 -10.52
CA ARG A 200 -17.49 -5.71 -10.59
C ARG A 200 -16.90 -5.45 -11.97
N GLN A 201 -15.64 -5.06 -12.01
CA GLN A 201 -14.82 -4.89 -13.21
C GLN A 201 -13.54 -5.68 -13.04
N VAL A 202 -13.14 -6.42 -14.05
CA VAL A 202 -11.81 -7.07 -14.10
C VAL A 202 -10.96 -6.36 -15.14
N LEU A 203 -9.75 -6.02 -14.75
CA LEU A 203 -8.73 -5.45 -15.62
C LEU A 203 -7.71 -6.56 -15.89
N ALA A 204 -7.45 -6.82 -17.16
CA ALA A 204 -6.38 -7.72 -17.59
C ALA A 204 -5.13 -6.87 -17.88
N VAL A 205 -4.16 -6.92 -16.97
CA VAL A 205 -2.91 -6.13 -17.04
C VAL A 205 -1.82 -6.97 -17.71
N ASP A 206 -1.11 -6.36 -18.65
CA ASP A 206 0.03 -6.95 -19.35
C ASP A 206 1.25 -6.05 -19.16
N LEU A 207 2.35 -6.63 -18.69
CA LEU A 207 3.64 -5.97 -18.48
C LEU A 207 4.65 -6.36 -19.60
N GLY A 208 4.15 -6.99 -20.66
CA GLY A 208 4.95 -7.54 -21.75
C GLY A 208 5.47 -8.96 -21.46
N THR A 209 5.91 -9.60 -22.53
CA THR A 209 6.30 -11.03 -22.51
C THR A 209 7.46 -11.36 -21.58
N ALA A 210 8.29 -10.37 -21.25
CA ALA A 210 9.43 -10.55 -20.35
C ALA A 210 9.02 -10.46 -18.88
N ALA A 211 8.06 -9.59 -18.50
CA ALA A 211 7.75 -9.30 -17.11
C ALA A 211 6.51 -10.07 -16.62
N THR A 212 5.46 -10.16 -17.42
CA THR A 212 4.20 -10.77 -17.00
C THR A 212 4.37 -12.19 -16.42
N PRO A 213 5.14 -13.12 -17.02
CA PRO A 213 5.31 -14.47 -16.47
C PRO A 213 6.09 -14.54 -15.16
N HIS A 214 6.85 -13.49 -14.85
CA HIS A 214 7.72 -13.39 -13.68
C HIS A 214 7.14 -12.50 -12.58
N THR A 215 5.92 -12.02 -12.73
CA THR A 215 5.26 -11.15 -11.74
C THR A 215 4.56 -11.99 -10.67
N THR A 216 4.87 -11.74 -9.41
CA THR A 216 4.24 -12.39 -8.26
C THR A 216 3.14 -11.53 -7.62
N ALA A 217 3.26 -10.20 -7.72
CA ALA A 217 2.22 -9.28 -7.29
C ALA A 217 2.30 -7.94 -8.01
N LEU A 218 1.16 -7.29 -8.19
CA LEU A 218 1.06 -5.91 -8.68
C LEU A 218 0.87 -4.96 -7.50
N LEU A 219 1.48 -3.78 -7.56
CA LEU A 219 1.18 -2.66 -6.67
C LEU A 219 0.38 -1.64 -7.47
N VAL A 220 -0.87 -1.44 -7.09
CA VAL A 220 -1.77 -0.51 -7.75
C VAL A 220 -2.24 0.58 -6.79
N ARG A 221 -2.46 1.79 -7.31
CA ARG A 221 -3.19 2.85 -6.63
C ARG A 221 -4.61 2.85 -7.16
N ALA A 222 -5.58 2.66 -6.26
CA ALA A 222 -6.99 2.78 -6.59
C ALA A 222 -7.53 4.09 -6.00
N THR A 223 -8.20 4.87 -6.84
CA THR A 223 -8.81 6.15 -6.48
C THR A 223 -10.29 6.13 -6.84
N VAL A 224 -11.15 6.35 -5.85
CA VAL A 224 -12.55 6.70 -6.06
C VAL A 224 -12.60 8.23 -6.23
N LYS A 225 -12.89 8.72 -7.43
CA LYS A 225 -12.93 10.15 -7.75
C LYS A 225 -14.22 10.80 -7.27
N GLY A 226 -15.28 10.02 -7.20
CA GLY A 226 -16.60 10.43 -6.69
C GLY A 226 -17.56 9.24 -6.72
N ALA A 227 -18.53 9.26 -5.82
CA ALA A 227 -19.53 8.21 -5.72
C ALA A 227 -20.90 8.80 -5.38
N GLN A 228 -21.97 8.12 -5.77
CA GLN A 228 -23.34 8.54 -5.46
C GLN A 228 -23.79 8.13 -4.06
N ALA A 229 -23.18 7.08 -3.49
CA ALA A 229 -23.48 6.59 -2.15
C ALA A 229 -22.19 6.13 -1.46
N PRO A 230 -22.13 6.14 -0.12
CA PRO A 230 -20.97 5.61 0.61
C PRO A 230 -20.80 4.11 0.39
N GLY A 231 -19.57 3.65 0.47
CA GLY A 231 -19.24 2.23 0.28
C GLY A 231 -17.75 1.97 0.37
N THR A 232 -17.33 0.86 -0.21
CA THR A 232 -15.93 0.47 -0.30
C THR A 232 -15.63 -0.04 -1.71
N LEU A 233 -14.53 0.39 -2.27
CA LEU A 233 -13.93 -0.26 -3.43
C LEU A 233 -13.00 -1.36 -2.93
N THR A 234 -13.28 -2.61 -3.30
CA THR A 234 -12.35 -3.71 -3.06
C THR A 234 -11.47 -3.91 -4.28
N VAL A 235 -10.19 -4.20 -4.04
CA VAL A 235 -9.19 -4.44 -5.07
C VAL A 235 -8.46 -5.74 -4.77
N GLY A 236 -8.37 -6.64 -5.76
CA GLY A 236 -7.71 -7.94 -5.55
C GLY A 236 -7.63 -8.78 -6.83
N SER A 237 -7.11 -9.99 -6.73
CA SER A 237 -7.04 -10.95 -7.83
C SER A 237 -8.27 -11.86 -7.83
N GLY A 238 -9.34 -11.45 -8.48
CA GLY A 238 -10.50 -12.32 -8.75
C GLY A 238 -11.21 -12.95 -7.54
N VAL A 239 -10.53 -13.72 -6.72
CA VAL A 239 -11.12 -14.55 -5.65
C VAL A 239 -10.87 -13.99 -4.24
N ALA A 240 -9.75 -13.30 -4.03
CA ALA A 240 -9.40 -12.70 -2.74
C ALA A 240 -9.13 -11.21 -2.91
N ALA A 241 -9.92 -10.39 -2.25
CA ALA A 241 -9.76 -8.95 -2.26
C ALA A 241 -9.81 -8.39 -0.83
N ALA A 242 -8.90 -7.47 -0.52
CA ALA A 242 -9.01 -6.70 0.71
C ALA A 242 -9.96 -5.50 0.48
N PRO A 243 -10.73 -5.07 1.49
CA PRO A 243 -11.42 -3.78 1.45
C PRO A 243 -10.37 -2.67 1.33
N SER A 244 -10.20 -2.11 0.12
CA SER A 244 -9.02 -1.26 -0.16
C SER A 244 -9.30 0.22 0.01
N VAL A 245 -10.45 0.73 -0.48
CA VAL A 245 -10.77 2.16 -0.47
C VAL A 245 -12.19 2.37 0.05
N PRO A 246 -12.39 2.60 1.36
CA PRO A 246 -13.66 3.09 1.86
C PRO A 246 -13.86 4.55 1.41
N PHE A 247 -15.07 4.88 0.99
CA PHE A 247 -15.41 6.20 0.49
C PHE A 247 -16.78 6.66 0.97
N VAL A 248 -16.96 7.98 1.00
CA VAL A 248 -18.24 8.64 1.22
C VAL A 248 -18.74 9.26 -0.09
N ALA A 249 -20.02 9.57 -0.16
CA ALA A 249 -20.59 10.22 -1.35
C ALA A 249 -19.89 11.56 -1.64
N ALA A 250 -19.67 11.84 -2.92
CA ALA A 250 -19.14 13.10 -3.45
C ALA A 250 -17.74 13.52 -2.91
N ALA A 251 -17.01 12.64 -2.26
CA ALA A 251 -15.64 12.94 -1.82
C ALA A 251 -14.65 11.92 -2.40
N PRO A 252 -13.46 12.38 -2.83
CA PRO A 252 -12.43 11.49 -3.32
C PRO A 252 -11.82 10.65 -2.18
N ALA A 253 -11.38 9.44 -2.52
CA ALA A 253 -10.63 8.56 -1.62
C ALA A 253 -9.63 7.75 -2.42
N SER A 254 -8.43 7.53 -1.88
CA SER A 254 -7.38 6.79 -2.54
C SER A 254 -6.62 5.91 -1.57
N ASN A 255 -6.14 4.77 -2.06
CA ASN A 255 -5.25 3.87 -1.32
C ASN A 255 -4.38 3.09 -2.28
N LEU A 256 -3.26 2.57 -1.78
CA LEU A 256 -2.50 1.52 -2.45
C LEU A 256 -3.12 0.15 -2.16
N ALA A 257 -2.96 -0.77 -3.10
CA ALA A 257 -3.31 -2.17 -2.92
C ALA A 257 -2.26 -3.08 -3.56
N VAL A 258 -1.89 -4.14 -2.85
CA VAL A 258 -1.10 -5.24 -3.40
C VAL A 258 -2.08 -6.30 -3.90
N VAL A 259 -1.93 -6.65 -5.17
CA VAL A 259 -2.74 -7.68 -5.85
C VAL A 259 -1.83 -8.84 -6.19
N ALA A 260 -1.99 -9.98 -5.51
CA ALA A 260 -1.24 -11.18 -5.84
C ALA A 260 -1.51 -11.57 -7.31
N ALA A 261 -0.45 -11.89 -8.04
CA ALA A 261 -0.56 -12.20 -9.46
C ALA A 261 -1.39 -13.47 -9.68
N SER A 262 -2.32 -13.38 -10.62
CA SER A 262 -3.13 -14.47 -11.09
C SER A 262 -3.28 -14.31 -12.60
N ALA A 263 -2.59 -15.17 -13.37
CA ALA A 263 -2.66 -15.12 -14.82
C ALA A 263 -4.00 -15.69 -15.32
N ASP A 264 -4.59 -15.01 -16.28
CA ASP A 264 -5.74 -15.51 -17.04
C ASP A 264 -5.33 -16.52 -18.13
N ALA A 265 -6.29 -16.97 -18.93
CA ALA A 265 -6.02 -17.90 -20.02
C ALA A 265 -5.11 -17.34 -21.12
N ASP A 266 -5.03 -16.03 -21.26
CA ASP A 266 -4.16 -15.32 -22.21
C ASP A 266 -2.80 -14.97 -21.59
N GLY A 267 -2.54 -15.36 -20.34
CA GLY A 267 -1.32 -15.07 -19.59
C GLY A 267 -1.24 -13.65 -19.04
N ARG A 268 -2.35 -12.87 -19.01
CA ARG A 268 -2.41 -11.53 -18.43
C ARG A 268 -2.77 -11.60 -16.94
N LEU A 269 -2.46 -10.55 -16.20
CA LEU A 269 -2.66 -10.48 -14.76
C LEU A 269 -3.99 -9.81 -14.41
N ASP A 270 -4.83 -10.48 -13.66
CA ASP A 270 -6.16 -9.98 -13.29
C ASP A 270 -6.09 -9.03 -12.08
N VAL A 271 -6.68 -7.84 -12.25
CA VAL A 271 -7.01 -6.91 -11.17
C VAL A 271 -8.52 -6.73 -11.12
N ALA A 272 -9.16 -7.25 -10.09
CA ALA A 272 -10.60 -7.16 -9.90
C ALA A 272 -10.95 -5.97 -9.01
N LEU A 273 -11.87 -5.14 -9.47
CA LEU A 273 -12.46 -4.01 -8.76
C LEU A 273 -13.90 -4.33 -8.44
N THR A 274 -14.34 -4.15 -7.20
CA THR A 274 -15.76 -4.31 -6.83
C THR A 274 -16.22 -3.09 -6.04
N ASN A 275 -17.27 -2.44 -6.52
CA ASN A 275 -17.96 -1.37 -5.81
C ASN A 275 -19.03 -1.97 -4.91
N THR A 276 -18.86 -1.88 -3.59
CA THR A 276 -19.84 -2.42 -2.62
C THR A 276 -20.95 -1.44 -2.25
N SER A 277 -20.94 -0.22 -2.82
CA SER A 277 -21.98 0.78 -2.52
C SER A 277 -23.29 0.49 -3.25
N THR A 278 -24.34 1.17 -2.81
CA THR A 278 -25.66 1.15 -3.46
C THR A 278 -25.80 2.16 -4.62
N GLY A 279 -24.74 2.91 -4.91
CA GLY A 279 -24.67 3.89 -6.00
C GLY A 279 -23.51 3.64 -6.94
N THR A 280 -23.45 4.38 -8.03
CA THR A 280 -22.29 4.30 -8.94
C THR A 280 -21.06 4.97 -8.32
N ALA A 281 -19.88 4.52 -8.72
CA ALA A 281 -18.60 5.09 -8.31
C ALA A 281 -17.69 5.34 -9.52
N ALA A 282 -17.21 6.56 -9.66
CA ALA A 282 -16.18 6.92 -10.62
C ALA A 282 -14.81 6.54 -10.05
N VAL A 283 -14.07 5.72 -10.79
CA VAL A 283 -12.83 5.06 -10.29
C VAL A 283 -11.70 5.26 -11.29
N ALA A 284 -10.50 5.44 -10.77
CA ALA A 284 -9.26 5.35 -11.51
C ALA A 284 -8.32 4.34 -10.85
N VAL A 285 -7.53 3.64 -11.65
CA VAL A 285 -6.48 2.72 -11.17
C VAL A 285 -5.19 3.00 -11.90
N ASP A 286 -4.13 3.18 -11.13
CA ASP A 286 -2.76 3.37 -11.63
C ASP A 286 -1.91 2.20 -11.18
N LEU A 287 -1.12 1.64 -12.09
CA LEU A 287 -0.04 0.72 -11.75
C LEU A 287 1.16 1.54 -11.26
N VAL A 288 1.67 1.21 -10.07
CA VAL A 288 2.80 1.89 -9.41
C VAL A 288 4.09 1.07 -9.53
N GLY A 289 3.95 -0.24 -9.59
CA GLY A 289 5.06 -1.18 -9.70
C GLY A 289 4.59 -2.62 -9.57
N PHE A 290 5.52 -3.54 -9.56
CA PHE A 290 5.23 -4.95 -9.35
C PHE A 290 6.36 -5.64 -8.58
N TYR A 291 6.10 -6.83 -8.09
CA TYR A 291 7.09 -7.71 -7.47
C TYR A 291 7.34 -8.88 -8.40
N ASP A 292 8.63 -9.18 -8.63
CA ASP A 292 9.03 -10.29 -9.50
C ASP A 292 9.22 -11.61 -8.71
N ASP A 293 9.67 -12.65 -9.41
CA ASP A 293 10.07 -13.95 -8.84
C ASP A 293 11.60 -14.09 -8.68
N GLY A 294 12.33 -12.98 -8.88
CA GLY A 294 13.80 -12.96 -8.86
C GLY A 294 14.45 -13.27 -10.21
N ALA A 295 13.68 -13.54 -11.26
CA ALA A 295 14.22 -13.88 -12.59
C ALA A 295 14.54 -12.66 -13.48
N LEU A 296 14.00 -11.48 -13.17
CA LEU A 296 14.08 -10.30 -14.03
C LEU A 296 15.40 -9.50 -13.95
N GLY A 297 16.41 -10.02 -13.25
CA GLY A 297 17.71 -9.36 -13.13
C GLY A 297 17.74 -8.35 -11.97
N PRO A 298 18.37 -7.17 -12.11
CA PRO A 298 18.44 -6.20 -11.02
C PRO A 298 17.04 -5.83 -10.52
N ASN A 299 16.85 -5.86 -9.20
CA ASN A 299 15.59 -5.50 -8.56
C ASN A 299 15.87 -4.72 -7.27
N LEU A 300 14.82 -4.23 -6.64
CA LEU A 300 14.92 -3.50 -5.39
C LEU A 300 14.49 -4.38 -4.23
N ARG A 301 15.29 -4.36 -3.15
CA ARG A 301 15.05 -5.11 -1.91
C ARG A 301 14.61 -4.16 -0.81
N PHE A 302 13.61 -4.56 -0.08
CA PHE A 302 13.11 -3.78 1.03
C PHE A 302 14.08 -3.80 2.21
N ARG A 303 14.35 -2.62 2.77
CA ARG A 303 15.07 -2.42 4.03
C ARG A 303 14.14 -1.69 5.00
N PRO A 304 13.79 -2.31 6.14
CA PRO A 304 12.99 -1.65 7.15
C PRO A 304 13.75 -0.46 7.75
N LEU A 305 13.04 0.63 7.99
CA LEU A 305 13.54 1.81 8.69
C LEU A 305 12.67 2.08 9.92
N PRO A 306 13.25 2.58 11.02
CA PRO A 306 12.44 3.26 12.02
C PRO A 306 11.61 4.34 11.34
N GLN A 307 10.34 4.48 11.71
CA GLN A 307 9.51 5.54 11.13
C GLN A 307 10.23 6.88 11.25
N THR A 308 10.51 7.49 10.12
CA THR A 308 11.30 8.72 10.03
C THR A 308 10.54 9.77 9.24
N ARG A 309 10.29 10.91 9.85
CA ARG A 309 9.68 12.05 9.17
C ARG A 309 10.70 12.73 8.29
N VAL A 310 10.39 12.86 7.00
CA VAL A 310 11.27 13.49 5.99
C VAL A 310 10.71 14.82 5.48
N VAL A 311 9.41 15.07 5.69
CA VAL A 311 8.76 16.35 5.39
C VAL A 311 7.83 16.72 6.54
N ASP A 312 7.97 17.96 7.04
CA ASP A 312 7.08 18.53 8.04
C ASP A 312 7.04 20.06 7.92
N PRO A 313 5.98 20.62 7.31
CA PRO A 313 5.83 22.05 7.14
C PRO A 313 5.82 22.84 8.45
N SER A 314 5.38 22.22 9.55
CA SER A 314 5.27 22.88 10.85
C SER A 314 6.62 23.15 11.51
N SER A 315 7.60 22.28 11.24
CA SER A 315 8.97 22.39 11.72
C SER A 315 9.93 22.97 10.68
N GLY A 316 9.46 23.18 9.43
CA GLY A 316 10.31 23.60 8.31
C GLY A 316 11.17 22.48 7.73
N LEU A 317 10.91 21.22 8.10
CA LEU A 317 11.62 20.07 7.57
C LEU A 317 11.18 19.78 6.12
N GLY A 318 12.14 19.79 5.21
CA GLY A 318 11.91 19.48 3.79
C GLY A 318 11.29 20.64 3.03
N THR A 319 10.04 21.00 3.27
CA THR A 319 9.34 22.10 2.61
C THR A 319 8.24 22.70 3.49
N GLY A 320 7.82 23.91 3.17
CA GLY A 320 6.59 24.50 3.71
C GLY A 320 5.34 23.91 3.04
N ALA A 321 4.18 24.56 3.28
CA ALA A 321 2.94 24.16 2.61
C ALA A 321 3.07 24.24 1.08
N LEU A 322 2.64 23.20 0.41
CA LEU A 322 2.67 23.12 -1.06
C LEU A 322 1.74 24.17 -1.65
N GLN A 323 2.25 24.94 -2.59
CA GLN A 323 1.47 25.91 -3.32
C GLN A 323 0.88 25.28 -4.59
N PRO A 324 -0.35 25.65 -4.99
CA PRO A 324 -0.98 25.12 -6.18
C PRO A 324 -0.11 25.27 -7.44
N GLY A 325 0.01 24.19 -8.22
CA GLY A 325 0.78 24.16 -9.46
C GLY A 325 2.30 24.17 -9.27
N ARG A 326 2.81 24.11 -8.02
CA ARG A 326 4.25 24.13 -7.75
C ARG A 326 4.75 22.75 -7.36
N ARG A 327 5.83 22.36 -8.02
CA ARG A 327 6.65 21.21 -7.66
C ARG A 327 7.76 21.65 -6.72
N THR A 328 7.93 20.93 -5.63
CA THR A 328 9.03 21.12 -4.67
C THR A 328 9.86 19.86 -4.61
N THR A 329 11.16 19.97 -4.89
CA THR A 329 12.11 18.86 -4.76
C THR A 329 12.84 18.96 -3.43
N LEU A 330 13.14 17.81 -2.85
CA LEU A 330 13.90 17.70 -1.62
C LEU A 330 14.76 16.43 -1.64
N THR A 331 15.83 16.46 -0.87
CA THR A 331 16.69 15.29 -0.65
C THR A 331 16.56 14.88 0.82
N PRO A 332 16.00 13.69 1.11
CA PRO A 332 15.98 13.17 2.47
C PRO A 332 17.40 12.95 3.00
N SER A 333 17.54 12.82 4.32
CA SER A 333 18.84 12.58 4.95
C SER A 333 19.46 11.26 4.50
N GLU A 334 20.78 11.14 4.58
CA GLU A 334 21.52 9.91 4.23
C GLU A 334 21.15 8.70 5.08
N SER A 335 20.61 8.91 6.29
CA SER A 335 20.07 7.81 7.11
C SER A 335 18.82 7.17 6.50
N VAL A 336 18.08 7.87 5.66
CA VAL A 336 16.90 7.41 4.94
C VAL A 336 17.26 6.98 3.53
N VAL A 337 18.05 7.78 2.80
CA VAL A 337 18.41 7.57 1.41
C VAL A 337 19.92 7.44 1.28
N GLY A 338 20.41 6.21 1.26
CA GLY A 338 21.82 5.87 1.03
C GLY A 338 22.18 5.77 -0.45
N GLU A 339 23.42 5.36 -0.75
CA GLU A 339 23.93 5.25 -2.13
C GLU A 339 23.19 4.21 -2.98
N SER A 340 22.68 3.15 -2.35
CA SER A 340 21.95 2.07 -3.03
C SER A 340 20.42 2.22 -2.92
N THR A 341 19.91 3.30 -2.35
CA THR A 341 18.48 3.53 -2.21
C THR A 341 17.87 4.08 -3.49
N PHE A 342 16.86 3.40 -4.02
CA PHE A 342 16.13 3.77 -5.24
C PHE A 342 14.63 3.92 -5.04
N GLY A 343 14.13 3.63 -3.85
CA GLY A 343 12.72 3.82 -3.53
C GLY A 343 12.48 4.00 -2.05
N LEU A 344 11.35 4.59 -1.72
CA LEU A 344 10.87 4.81 -0.36
C LEU A 344 9.44 4.30 -0.23
N VAL A 345 9.11 3.79 0.94
CA VAL A 345 7.74 3.44 1.32
C VAL A 345 7.38 4.11 2.64
N GLY A 346 6.16 4.60 2.71
CA GLY A 346 5.67 5.31 3.87
C GLY A 346 4.27 5.87 3.68
N VAL A 347 3.98 6.97 4.35
CA VAL A 347 2.68 7.64 4.30
C VAL A 347 2.89 9.15 4.17
N ALA A 348 2.18 9.76 3.23
CA ALA A 348 1.99 11.21 3.19
C ALA A 348 0.68 11.56 3.89
N THR A 349 0.73 12.44 4.88
CA THR A 349 -0.47 13.01 5.49
C THR A 349 -0.66 14.40 4.94
N THR A 350 -1.81 14.62 4.31
CA THR A 350 -2.18 15.88 3.69
C THR A 350 -3.18 16.63 4.53
N THR A 351 -3.04 17.94 4.60
CA THR A 351 -3.96 18.86 5.29
C THR A 351 -4.29 20.03 4.37
N PRO A 352 -5.22 19.85 3.40
CA PRO A 352 -5.62 20.93 2.51
C PRO A 352 -6.31 22.08 3.27
N ALA A 353 -5.92 23.31 2.97
CA ALA A 353 -6.49 24.51 3.58
C ALA A 353 -7.71 25.00 2.78
N GLY A 354 -8.92 24.65 3.23
CA GLY A 354 -10.16 25.23 2.74
C GLY A 354 -10.82 24.54 1.52
N GLY A 355 -10.34 23.36 1.12
CA GLY A 355 -10.95 22.60 0.02
C GLY A 355 -10.20 21.31 -0.29
N PRO A 356 -10.70 20.48 -1.22
CA PRO A 356 -9.99 19.31 -1.68
C PRO A 356 -8.71 19.71 -2.42
N ALA A 357 -7.73 18.81 -2.45
CA ALA A 357 -6.49 19.01 -3.18
C ALA A 357 -6.13 17.74 -3.97
N ALA A 358 -5.25 17.89 -4.94
CA ALA A 358 -4.60 16.78 -5.59
C ALA A 358 -3.08 16.92 -5.39
N VAL A 359 -2.46 15.88 -4.87
CA VAL A 359 -1.03 15.85 -4.56
C VAL A 359 -0.36 14.65 -5.21
N SER A 360 0.90 14.80 -5.59
CA SER A 360 1.74 13.66 -5.95
C SER A 360 3.03 13.64 -5.12
N VAL A 361 3.57 12.45 -4.95
CA VAL A 361 4.87 12.20 -4.33
C VAL A 361 5.63 11.30 -5.30
N ASP A 362 6.65 11.86 -5.94
CA ASP A 362 7.34 11.21 -7.04
C ASP A 362 8.86 11.31 -6.87
N SER A 363 9.62 10.64 -7.76
CA SER A 363 11.05 10.89 -7.93
C SER A 363 11.30 12.34 -8.37
N ALA A 364 12.43 12.93 -7.94
CA ALA A 364 12.73 14.32 -8.27
C ALA A 364 12.93 14.58 -9.77
N ASP A 365 13.26 13.57 -10.55
CA ASP A 365 13.46 13.62 -12.01
C ASP A 365 12.28 13.04 -12.81
N ALA A 366 11.32 12.39 -12.18
CA ALA A 366 10.15 11.87 -12.85
C ALA A 366 9.24 12.98 -13.40
N THR A 367 8.58 12.73 -14.52
CA THR A 367 7.39 13.51 -14.89
C THR A 367 6.30 13.18 -13.89
N PRO A 368 5.63 14.18 -13.29
CA PRO A 368 4.57 13.91 -12.34
C PRO A 368 3.54 12.97 -12.96
N ALA A 369 3.37 11.82 -12.33
CA ALA A 369 2.37 10.84 -12.70
C ALA A 369 1.01 11.19 -12.04
N ALA A 370 0.08 10.26 -12.04
CA ALA A 370 -1.25 10.47 -11.53
C ALA A 370 -1.26 11.07 -10.11
N ASP A 371 -1.91 12.22 -9.97
CA ASP A 371 -2.12 12.86 -8.67
C ASP A 371 -3.06 12.03 -7.79
N VAL A 372 -2.82 12.05 -6.51
CA VAL A 372 -3.74 11.50 -5.51
C VAL A 372 -4.71 12.59 -5.09
N GLU A 373 -5.99 12.38 -5.38
CA GLU A 373 -7.04 13.28 -4.93
C GLU A 373 -7.35 13.04 -3.45
N VAL A 374 -7.33 14.11 -2.67
CA VAL A 374 -7.57 14.09 -1.23
C VAL A 374 -8.71 15.03 -0.87
N PRO A 375 -9.62 14.62 0.03
CA PRO A 375 -10.68 15.50 0.52
C PRO A 375 -10.10 16.63 1.38
N ALA A 376 -10.91 17.60 1.72
CA ALA A 376 -10.58 18.58 2.75
C ALA A 376 -10.35 17.91 4.11
N GLY A 377 -9.43 18.46 4.89
CA GLY A 377 -9.05 17.92 6.20
C GLY A 377 -7.87 16.94 6.15
N ALA A 378 -7.47 16.46 7.32
CA ALA A 378 -6.32 15.54 7.43
C ALA A 378 -6.64 14.21 6.78
N THR A 379 -5.81 13.78 5.85
CA THR A 379 -5.97 12.51 5.12
C THR A 379 -4.60 11.85 4.92
N SER A 380 -4.53 10.57 5.26
CA SER A 380 -3.34 9.74 5.04
C SER A 380 -3.41 9.05 3.67
N VAL A 381 -2.32 9.15 2.93
CA VAL A 381 -2.13 8.55 1.61
C VAL A 381 -0.87 7.69 1.67
N PRO A 382 -0.98 6.37 1.51
CA PRO A 382 0.19 5.52 1.39
C PRO A 382 1.02 5.90 0.17
N VAL A 383 2.33 5.91 0.36
CA VAL A 383 3.31 6.27 -0.66
C VAL A 383 4.29 5.13 -0.86
N GLN A 384 4.47 4.73 -2.09
CA GLN A 384 5.63 3.97 -2.55
C GLN A 384 6.12 4.69 -3.80
N THR A 385 7.31 5.25 -3.74
CA THR A 385 7.86 6.13 -4.77
C THR A 385 9.31 5.79 -5.04
N GLU A 386 9.74 6.08 -6.26
CA GLU A 386 11.15 6.06 -6.59
C GLU A 386 11.88 7.26 -5.99
N VAL A 387 13.19 7.13 -5.89
CA VAL A 387 14.13 8.21 -5.57
C VAL A 387 15.02 8.42 -6.78
N SER A 388 15.24 9.66 -7.18
CA SER A 388 16.09 9.99 -8.31
C SER A 388 17.55 9.53 -8.12
N ALA A 389 18.31 9.47 -9.20
CA ALA A 389 19.74 9.19 -9.13
C ALA A 389 20.48 10.20 -8.22
N ALA A 390 19.97 11.43 -8.09
CA ALA A 390 20.46 12.43 -7.16
C ALA A 390 19.88 12.31 -5.74
N ARG A 391 19.20 11.18 -5.42
CA ARG A 391 18.57 10.87 -4.13
C ARG A 391 17.45 11.83 -3.75
N GLY A 392 16.84 12.47 -4.72
CA GLY A 392 15.75 13.42 -4.55
C GLY A 392 14.37 12.80 -4.71
N MET A 393 13.42 13.32 -3.98
CA MET A 393 11.99 13.14 -4.19
C MET A 393 11.33 14.48 -4.49
N ALA A 394 10.15 14.46 -5.05
CA ALA A 394 9.37 15.65 -5.35
C ALA A 394 7.96 15.54 -4.80
N LEU A 395 7.46 16.67 -4.35
CA LEU A 395 6.07 16.87 -3.98
C LEU A 395 5.45 17.88 -4.94
N LEU A 396 4.28 17.58 -5.46
CA LEU A 396 3.52 18.47 -6.33
C LEU A 396 2.11 18.64 -5.77
N SER A 397 1.60 19.87 -5.74
CA SER A 397 0.19 20.17 -5.61
C SER A 397 -0.35 20.64 -6.97
N ARG A 398 -1.44 20.03 -7.46
CA ARG A 398 -2.05 20.37 -8.75
C ARG A 398 -2.50 21.83 -8.77
N ALA A 399 -2.43 22.45 -9.94
CA ALA A 399 -2.99 23.79 -10.14
C ALA A 399 -4.50 23.79 -9.86
N GLY A 400 -4.97 24.81 -9.15
CA GLY A 400 -6.37 24.91 -8.72
C GLY A 400 -6.72 24.21 -7.41
N SER A 401 -5.78 23.41 -6.85
CA SER A 401 -5.92 22.87 -5.49
C SER A 401 -5.78 23.98 -4.43
N ALA A 402 -6.28 23.72 -3.23
CA ALA A 402 -5.98 24.55 -2.07
C ALA A 402 -4.50 24.39 -1.66
N PRO A 403 -3.86 25.41 -1.04
CA PRO A 403 -2.57 25.24 -0.39
C PRO A 403 -2.63 24.06 0.59
N THR A 404 -1.66 23.16 0.52
CA THR A 404 -1.74 21.89 1.24
C THR A 404 -0.51 21.65 2.08
N GLY A 405 -0.70 21.52 3.40
CA GLY A 405 0.31 20.95 4.27
C GLY A 405 0.49 19.48 3.94
N VAL A 406 1.73 19.04 3.80
CA VAL A 406 2.05 17.62 3.57
C VAL A 406 3.16 17.22 4.54
N THR A 407 2.91 16.23 5.38
CA THR A 407 3.97 15.53 6.10
C THR A 407 4.24 14.20 5.42
N VAL A 408 5.50 13.77 5.40
CA VAL A 408 5.87 12.45 4.84
C VAL A 408 6.65 11.70 5.90
N ASP A 409 6.11 10.55 6.29
CA ASP A 409 6.72 9.60 7.21
C ASP A 409 7.11 8.34 6.45
N VAL A 410 8.40 7.98 6.47
CA VAL A 410 8.98 6.82 5.78
C VAL A 410 9.13 5.68 6.78
N THR A 411 8.75 4.47 6.40
CA THR A 411 8.85 3.24 7.21
C THR A 411 9.82 2.22 6.62
N GLY A 412 10.31 2.46 5.42
CA GLY A 412 11.31 1.62 4.77
C GLY A 412 11.84 2.22 3.48
N SER A 413 12.95 1.66 3.02
CA SER A 413 13.55 1.99 1.74
C SER A 413 13.69 0.74 0.86
N PHE A 414 13.82 0.97 -0.42
CA PHE A 414 14.13 -0.05 -1.42
C PHE A 414 15.55 0.14 -1.93
N GLU A 415 16.38 -0.87 -1.70
CA GLU A 415 17.81 -0.86 -2.03
C GLU A 415 18.08 -1.69 -3.29
N ALA A 416 18.98 -1.22 -4.13
CA ALA A 416 19.42 -1.96 -5.30
C ALA A 416 19.99 -3.33 -4.91
N TYR A 417 19.61 -4.37 -5.64
CA TYR A 417 20.18 -5.70 -5.51
C TYR A 417 20.61 -6.25 -6.90
N PRO A 418 21.86 -6.70 -7.06
CA PRO A 418 22.97 -6.63 -6.08
C PRO A 418 23.31 -5.19 -5.67
N PRO A 419 23.87 -4.98 -4.46
CA PRO A 419 24.20 -3.64 -3.97
C PRO A 419 25.15 -2.90 -4.90
N VAL A 420 24.91 -1.63 -5.13
CA VAL A 420 25.77 -0.75 -5.93
C VAL A 420 26.41 0.30 -5.03
N THR A 421 27.73 0.40 -5.09
CA THR A 421 28.49 1.35 -4.28
C THR A 421 28.63 2.72 -4.91
N ASN A 422 28.22 2.91 -6.16
CA ASN A 422 28.08 4.20 -6.83
C ASN A 422 27.22 3.99 -8.10
N PRO A 423 25.93 4.26 -8.04
CA PRO A 423 25.02 4.07 -9.17
C PRO A 423 25.45 4.87 -10.41
N ALA A 424 25.88 6.11 -10.22
CA ALA A 424 26.28 7.00 -11.33
C ALA A 424 27.56 6.55 -12.03
N ALA A 425 28.48 5.89 -11.30
CA ALA A 425 29.76 5.47 -11.84
C ALA A 425 29.74 4.09 -12.53
N ARG A 426 28.71 3.27 -12.30
CA ARG A 426 28.66 1.87 -12.74
C ARG A 426 27.66 1.58 -13.85
N GLY A 427 26.98 2.61 -14.38
CA GLY A 427 25.94 2.38 -15.38
C GLY A 427 24.83 1.44 -14.85
N TRP A 428 24.61 1.43 -13.52
CA TRP A 428 23.45 0.78 -12.95
C TRP A 428 22.24 1.49 -13.55
N VAL A 429 21.57 0.78 -14.41
CA VAL A 429 20.28 1.20 -14.92
C VAL A 429 19.31 0.80 -13.80
N ALA A 430 18.56 1.78 -13.27
CA ALA A 430 17.40 1.47 -12.46
C ALA A 430 16.63 0.32 -13.11
N PRO A 431 16.02 -0.59 -12.35
CA PRO A 431 15.14 -1.61 -12.93
C PRO A 431 14.28 -0.90 -13.94
N VAL A 432 14.32 -1.34 -15.18
CA VAL A 432 13.98 -0.54 -16.36
C VAL A 432 12.61 0.10 -16.18
N SER A 433 12.57 1.41 -16.03
CA SER A 433 11.37 2.24 -16.19
C SER A 433 10.97 2.22 -17.69
N GLY A 434 10.56 1.10 -18.20
CA GLY A 434 10.30 0.93 -19.64
C GLY A 434 9.40 -0.27 -19.90
N TRP A 435 8.80 -0.82 -18.84
CA TRP A 435 7.80 -1.85 -18.98
C TRP A 435 6.60 -1.29 -19.74
N GLN A 436 6.29 -1.89 -20.90
CA GLN A 436 5.09 -1.51 -21.64
C GLN A 436 3.87 -2.02 -20.88
N VAL A 437 3.20 -1.12 -20.18
CA VAL A 437 1.99 -1.44 -19.45
C VAL A 437 0.79 -1.25 -20.34
N SER A 438 -0.02 -2.27 -20.51
CA SER A 438 -1.34 -2.17 -21.10
C SER A 438 -2.37 -2.85 -20.23
N ALA A 439 -3.61 -2.40 -20.29
CA ALA A 439 -4.72 -3.02 -19.59
C ALA A 439 -5.99 -2.97 -20.44
N THR A 440 -6.79 -4.02 -20.33
CA THR A 440 -8.09 -4.12 -20.98
C THR A 440 -9.15 -4.40 -19.91
N ALA A 441 -10.21 -3.63 -19.89
CA ALA A 441 -11.39 -3.88 -19.06
C ALA A 441 -12.21 -5.02 -19.66
N ARG A 442 -12.66 -5.98 -18.82
CA ARG A 442 -13.47 -7.14 -19.21
C ARG A 442 -14.76 -7.21 -18.41
#